data_2d23b9a32c8d56b32660a7c3c46f017c
#
_entry.id   2d23b9a32c8d56b32660a7c3c46f017c
#
_cell.length_a   1.000
_cell.length_b   1.000
_cell.length_c   1.000
_cell.angle_alpha   90.00
_cell.angle_beta   90.00
_cell.angle_gamma   90.00
#
_symmetry.space_group_name_H-M   'P 1'
#
loop_
_entity.id
_entity.type
_entity.pdbx_description
1 polymer ?
#
loop_
_entity_poly.entity_id
_entity_poly.type
_entity_poly.pdbx_seq_one_letter_code
_entity_poly.pdbx_strand_id
1 'polypeptide(L)'
;MATQELTADNFQQTVQGEGIVLVDFWASWCGPCRQFAPVYEDSSDKHEDIVFGKVDTEAEQQLGAALGITSIPTVMAFRDGILLHAQPGALPPAALEDLISQVRALDMDDVRAKVAEQQASGDQGSGDQPQ
;
A
#
# COMPACT_ATOMS: atom_id res chain seq x y z
N MET A 1 5.48 18.04 5.79
CA MET A 1 4.73 16.80 6.02
C MET A 1 3.66 16.63 4.97
N ALA A 2 3.84 15.64 4.14
CA ALA A 2 2.99 15.46 2.97
C ALA A 2 2.17 14.17 3.04
N THR A 3 1.95 13.63 4.24
CA THR A 3 1.11 12.46 4.41
C THR A 3 -0.36 12.84 4.42
N GLN A 4 -1.20 11.92 3.99
CA GLN A 4 -2.63 12.14 3.79
C GLN A 4 -3.39 11.04 4.52
N GLU A 5 -4.38 11.42 5.33
CA GLU A 5 -5.20 10.43 6.02
C GLU A 5 -6.18 9.79 5.06
N LEU A 6 -6.21 8.46 5.05
CA LEU A 6 -7.15 7.69 4.24
C LEU A 6 -8.16 7.01 5.14
N THR A 7 -9.40 7.04 4.71
CA THR A 7 -10.54 6.44 5.41
C THR A 7 -11.27 5.50 4.46
N ALA A 8 -12.27 4.80 4.98
CA ALA A 8 -13.11 3.95 4.13
C ALA A 8 -13.73 4.73 2.98
N ASP A 9 -13.97 6.04 3.17
CA ASP A 9 -14.62 6.87 2.16
C ASP A 9 -13.71 7.23 0.99
N ASN A 10 -12.41 7.39 1.22
CA ASN A 10 -11.51 7.87 0.17
C ASN A 10 -10.40 6.88 -0.20
N PHE A 11 -10.30 5.74 0.48
CA PHE A 11 -9.19 4.80 0.27
C PHE A 11 -9.16 4.29 -1.17
N GLN A 12 -10.27 3.74 -1.63
CA GLN A 12 -10.31 3.09 -2.93
C GLN A 12 -10.05 4.08 -4.06
N GLN A 13 -10.66 5.25 -3.99
CA GLN A 13 -10.45 6.28 -5.00
C GLN A 13 -8.99 6.72 -5.05
N THR A 14 -8.35 6.83 -3.89
CA THR A 14 -6.95 7.27 -3.81
C THR A 14 -6.02 6.22 -4.41
N VAL A 15 -6.17 4.95 -4.02
CA VAL A 15 -5.23 3.91 -4.46
C VAL A 15 -5.44 3.52 -5.92
N GLN A 16 -6.61 3.82 -6.50
CA GLN A 16 -6.88 3.55 -7.92
C GLN A 16 -6.36 4.65 -8.84
N GLY A 17 -5.87 5.76 -8.30
CA GLY A 17 -5.34 6.86 -9.10
C GLY A 17 -4.06 6.47 -9.83
N GLU A 18 -3.71 7.28 -10.82
CA GLU A 18 -2.47 7.10 -11.56
C GLU A 18 -1.27 7.41 -10.66
N GLY A 19 -0.15 6.77 -10.96
CA GLY A 19 1.10 6.99 -10.25
C GLY A 19 1.20 6.12 -9.02
N ILE A 20 2.15 6.47 -8.16
CA ILE A 20 2.49 5.66 -6.99
C ILE A 20 1.74 6.14 -5.78
N VAL A 21 1.12 5.21 -5.06
CA VAL A 21 0.47 5.46 -3.78
C VAL A 21 1.03 4.49 -2.76
N LEU A 22 1.57 5.01 -1.67
CA LEU A 22 1.97 4.19 -0.53
C LEU A 22 0.92 4.35 0.57
N VAL A 23 0.70 3.30 1.34
CA VAL A 23 -0.24 3.34 2.46
C VAL A 23 0.41 2.71 3.68
N ASP A 24 0.42 3.46 4.78
CA ASP A 24 0.91 3.01 6.09
C ASP A 24 -0.30 2.70 6.97
N PHE A 25 -0.46 1.45 7.35
CA PHE A 25 -1.50 1.00 8.27
C PHE A 25 -0.91 1.01 9.68
N TRP A 26 -1.51 1.79 10.57
CA TRP A 26 -0.91 2.11 11.87
C TRP A 26 -1.98 2.19 12.97
N ALA A 27 -1.52 2.30 14.21
CA ALA A 27 -2.37 2.62 15.35
C ALA A 27 -1.56 3.44 16.35
N SER A 28 -2.23 4.29 17.11
CA SER A 28 -1.56 5.20 18.04
C SER A 28 -0.85 4.48 19.17
N TRP A 29 -1.34 3.31 19.60
CA TRP A 29 -0.75 2.54 20.68
C TRP A 29 0.44 1.69 20.26
N CYS A 30 0.70 1.62 18.98
CA CYS A 30 1.72 0.73 18.42
C CYS A 30 3.09 1.41 18.44
N GLY A 31 4.02 0.87 19.24
CA GLY A 31 5.36 1.43 19.35
C GLY A 31 6.12 1.49 18.03
N PRO A 32 6.23 0.38 17.29
CA PRO A 32 6.89 0.40 15.98
C PRO A 32 6.24 1.37 14.98
N CYS A 33 4.91 1.54 15.05
CA CYS A 33 4.22 2.52 14.20
C CYS A 33 4.68 3.94 14.50
N ARG A 34 4.85 4.26 15.78
CA ARG A 34 5.32 5.59 16.19
C ARG A 34 6.78 5.83 15.77
N GLN A 35 7.60 4.78 15.77
CA GLN A 35 8.99 4.88 15.30
C GLN A 35 9.04 5.06 13.79
N PHE A 36 8.12 4.43 13.08
CA PHE A 36 8.07 4.51 11.62
C PHE A 36 7.49 5.84 11.13
N ALA A 37 6.62 6.48 11.90
CA ALA A 37 5.92 7.69 11.46
C ALA A 37 6.86 8.78 10.94
N PRO A 38 7.95 9.16 11.64
CA PRO A 38 8.86 10.19 11.11
C PRO A 38 9.60 9.72 9.85
N VAL A 39 9.92 8.44 9.75
CA VAL A 39 10.56 7.88 8.55
C VAL A 39 9.66 8.06 7.34
N TYR A 40 8.39 7.74 7.51
CA TYR A 40 7.39 7.82 6.46
C TYR A 40 7.15 9.29 6.05
N GLU A 41 7.01 10.17 7.03
CA GLU A 41 6.81 11.60 6.77
C GLU A 41 8.00 12.24 6.07
N ASP A 42 9.22 11.91 6.50
CA ASP A 42 10.42 12.41 5.83
C ASP A 42 10.48 11.98 4.38
N SER A 43 10.13 10.72 4.12
CA SER A 43 10.08 10.21 2.75
C SER A 43 9.04 10.94 1.93
N SER A 44 7.89 11.26 2.52
CA SER A 44 6.83 11.99 1.81
C SER A 44 7.29 13.37 1.37
N ASP A 45 8.15 14.01 2.13
CA ASP A 45 8.69 15.33 1.78
C ASP A 45 9.69 15.24 0.63
N LYS A 46 10.31 14.08 0.42
CA LYS A 46 11.29 13.86 -0.65
C LYS A 46 10.66 13.46 -1.98
N HIS A 47 9.43 12.96 -1.96
CA HIS A 47 8.77 12.40 -3.14
C HIS A 47 7.39 13.03 -3.33
N GLU A 48 7.37 14.25 -3.82
CA GLU A 48 6.14 15.03 -3.95
C GLU A 48 5.16 14.43 -4.96
N ASP A 49 5.67 13.62 -5.89
CA ASP A 49 4.85 12.97 -6.91
C ASP A 49 4.18 11.69 -6.42
N ILE A 50 4.50 11.23 -5.21
CA ILE A 50 3.92 10.03 -4.62
C ILE A 50 2.90 10.44 -3.56
N VAL A 51 1.76 9.76 -3.55
CA VAL A 51 0.79 9.92 -2.46
C VAL A 51 1.21 9.03 -1.30
N PHE A 52 1.42 9.63 -0.12
CA PHE A 52 1.76 8.90 1.10
C PHE A 52 0.52 8.90 2.00
N GLY A 53 -0.25 7.82 1.91
CA GLY A 53 -1.47 7.68 2.68
C GLY A 53 -1.23 7.00 4.02
N LYS A 54 -2.08 7.29 4.99
CA LYS A 54 -2.06 6.67 6.32
C LYS A 54 -3.46 6.21 6.67
N VAL A 55 -3.58 4.97 7.14
CA VAL A 55 -4.85 4.42 7.61
C VAL A 55 -4.71 4.10 9.09
N ASP A 56 -5.51 4.77 9.92
CA ASP A 56 -5.62 4.47 11.34
C ASP A 56 -6.51 3.23 11.51
N THR A 57 -5.91 2.11 11.85
CA THR A 57 -6.63 0.83 11.93
C THR A 57 -7.61 0.77 13.09
N GLU A 58 -7.49 1.65 14.07
CA GLU A 58 -8.47 1.75 15.15
C GLU A 58 -9.74 2.46 14.68
N ALA A 59 -9.57 3.52 13.90
CA ALA A 59 -10.70 4.26 13.34
C ALA A 59 -11.34 3.51 12.17
N GLU A 60 -10.55 2.81 11.38
CA GLU A 60 -10.98 2.15 10.14
C GLU A 60 -10.84 0.63 10.27
N GLN A 61 -11.50 0.06 11.27
CA GLN A 61 -11.38 -1.37 11.58
C GLN A 61 -11.86 -2.25 10.43
N GLN A 62 -12.97 -1.88 9.81
CA GLN A 62 -13.52 -2.67 8.71
C GLN A 62 -12.63 -2.63 7.48
N LEU A 63 -12.05 -1.48 7.20
CA LEU A 63 -11.11 -1.34 6.08
C LEU A 63 -9.88 -2.22 6.29
N GLY A 64 -9.30 -2.17 7.47
CA GLY A 64 -8.15 -3.01 7.81
C GLY A 64 -8.47 -4.49 7.67
N ALA A 65 -9.62 -4.91 8.17
CA ALA A 65 -10.06 -6.30 8.07
C ALA A 65 -10.27 -6.73 6.61
N ALA A 66 -10.92 -5.87 5.82
CA ALA A 66 -11.18 -6.17 4.42
C ALA A 66 -9.89 -6.32 3.61
N LEU A 67 -8.84 -5.60 3.99
CA LEU A 67 -7.55 -5.66 3.32
C LEU A 67 -6.62 -6.72 3.90
N GLY A 68 -7.08 -7.45 4.90
CA GLY A 68 -6.29 -8.52 5.50
C GLY A 68 -5.13 -8.04 6.35
N ILE A 69 -5.24 -6.85 6.94
CA ILE A 69 -4.18 -6.31 7.78
C ILE A 69 -4.22 -7.01 9.12
N THR A 70 -3.21 -7.85 9.41
CA THR A 70 -3.13 -8.64 10.64
C THR A 70 -2.02 -8.16 11.56
N SER A 71 -1.11 -7.34 11.08
CA SER A 71 -0.04 -6.79 11.90
C SER A 71 0.23 -5.35 11.46
N ILE A 72 0.68 -4.53 12.38
CA ILE A 72 1.00 -3.12 12.13
C ILE A 72 2.37 -2.78 12.69
N PRO A 73 3.09 -1.85 12.05
CA PRO A 73 2.69 -1.20 10.80
C PRO A 73 2.77 -2.16 9.62
N THR A 74 1.97 -1.92 8.61
CA THR A 74 2.06 -2.60 7.32
C THR A 74 2.09 -1.52 6.25
N VAL A 75 3.00 -1.66 5.29
CA VAL A 75 3.10 -0.72 4.16
C VAL A 75 2.65 -1.43 2.90
N MET A 76 1.70 -0.81 2.20
CA MET A 76 1.30 -1.24 0.87
C MET A 76 1.79 -0.24 -0.16
N ALA A 77 2.17 -0.74 -1.33
CA ALA A 77 2.57 0.09 -2.46
C ALA A 77 1.68 -0.23 -3.66
N PHE A 78 1.07 0.81 -4.21
CA PHE A 78 0.23 0.72 -5.40
C PHE A 78 0.86 1.57 -6.49
N ARG A 79 0.67 1.17 -7.74
CA ARG A 79 1.00 2.03 -8.87
C ARG A 79 -0.03 1.81 -9.97
N ASP A 80 -0.61 2.90 -10.45
CA ASP A 80 -1.64 2.89 -11.49
C ASP A 80 -2.81 1.98 -11.11
N GLY A 81 -3.19 1.99 -9.84
CA GLY A 81 -4.31 1.22 -9.33
C GLY A 81 -4.00 -0.24 -9.00
N ILE A 82 -2.76 -0.68 -9.17
CA ILE A 82 -2.37 -2.08 -8.96
C ILE A 82 -1.56 -2.18 -7.67
N LEU A 83 -1.98 -3.10 -6.78
CA LEU A 83 -1.22 -3.41 -5.57
C LEU A 83 0.01 -4.21 -5.95
N LEU A 84 1.19 -3.64 -5.68
CA LEU A 84 2.46 -4.25 -6.05
C LEU A 84 3.17 -4.91 -4.88
N HIS A 85 2.90 -4.44 -3.66
CA HIS A 85 3.68 -4.88 -2.50
C HIS A 85 2.89 -4.63 -1.23
N ALA A 86 2.97 -5.55 -0.29
CA ALA A 86 2.42 -5.40 1.05
C ALA A 86 3.42 -6.03 2.01
N GLN A 87 3.91 -5.26 2.98
CA GLN A 87 4.97 -5.71 3.85
C GLN A 87 4.68 -5.31 5.29
N PRO A 88 4.59 -6.28 6.21
CA PRO A 88 4.48 -5.95 7.63
C PRO A 88 5.84 -5.51 8.19
N GLY A 89 5.79 -4.66 9.20
CA GLY A 89 6.96 -4.21 9.92
C GLY A 89 7.37 -2.79 9.58
N ALA A 90 8.04 -2.15 10.54
CA ALA A 90 8.57 -0.80 10.37
C ALA A 90 9.82 -0.86 9.50
N LEU A 91 9.81 -0.15 8.39
CA LEU A 91 10.95 -0.12 7.48
C LEU A 91 11.96 0.94 7.95
N PRO A 92 13.27 0.61 7.97
CA PRO A 92 14.28 1.65 8.12
C PRO A 92 14.22 2.62 6.92
N PRO A 93 14.76 3.85 7.07
CA PRO A 93 14.70 4.82 5.97
C PRO A 93 15.24 4.30 4.65
N ALA A 94 16.38 3.62 4.67
CA ALA A 94 16.99 3.09 3.44
C ALA A 94 16.10 2.03 2.78
N ALA A 95 15.43 1.20 3.58
CA ALA A 95 14.54 0.17 3.06
C ALA A 95 13.30 0.78 2.41
N LEU A 96 12.75 1.83 2.99
CA LEU A 96 11.62 2.53 2.40
C LEU A 96 12.00 3.17 1.07
N GLU A 97 13.17 3.83 1.01
CA GLU A 97 13.65 4.43 -0.23
C GLU A 97 13.91 3.36 -1.30
N ASP A 98 14.42 2.20 -0.89
CA ASP A 98 14.65 1.09 -1.81
C ASP A 98 13.33 0.56 -2.38
N LEU A 99 12.31 0.42 -1.56
CA LEU A 99 10.98 0.03 -2.02
C LEU A 99 10.46 1.02 -3.07
N ILE A 100 10.58 2.31 -2.80
CA ILE A 100 10.16 3.35 -3.74
C ILE A 100 10.91 3.22 -5.06
N SER A 101 12.23 3.04 -5.00
CA SER A 101 13.05 2.86 -6.20
C SER A 101 12.59 1.66 -7.01
N GLN A 102 12.29 0.56 -6.36
CA GLN A 102 11.83 -0.65 -7.05
C GLN A 102 10.48 -0.42 -7.74
N VAL A 103 9.57 0.26 -7.06
CA VAL A 103 8.25 0.55 -7.64
C VAL A 103 8.40 1.48 -8.84
N ARG A 104 9.27 2.49 -8.75
CA ARG A 104 9.53 3.41 -9.87
C ARG A 104 10.13 2.70 -11.08
N ALA A 105 10.94 1.67 -10.84
CA ALA A 105 11.66 0.96 -11.89
C ALA A 105 10.82 -0.06 -12.64
N LEU A 106 9.62 -0.38 -12.15
CA LEU A 106 8.78 -1.38 -12.78
C LEU A 106 8.28 -0.92 -14.15
N ASP A 107 8.28 -1.86 -15.10
CA ASP A 107 7.62 -1.67 -16.39
C ASP A 107 6.14 -1.99 -16.20
N MET A 108 5.31 -0.96 -16.17
CA MET A 108 3.89 -1.12 -15.87
C MET A 108 3.14 -1.83 -17.00
N ASP A 109 3.61 -1.76 -18.24
CA ASP A 109 2.99 -2.55 -19.31
C ASP A 109 3.18 -4.04 -19.04
N ASP A 110 4.36 -4.43 -18.59
CA ASP A 110 4.64 -5.82 -18.21
C ASP A 110 3.81 -6.24 -17.00
N VAL A 111 3.71 -5.36 -16.00
CA VAL A 111 2.89 -5.63 -14.82
C VAL A 111 1.42 -5.84 -15.21
N ARG A 112 0.88 -4.96 -16.05
CA ARG A 112 -0.51 -5.08 -16.50
C ARG A 112 -0.75 -6.36 -17.28
N ALA A 113 0.22 -6.78 -18.09
CA ALA A 113 0.13 -8.04 -18.82
C ALA A 113 0.07 -9.23 -17.87
N LYS A 114 0.90 -9.22 -16.82
CA LYS A 114 0.91 -10.29 -15.82
C LYS A 114 -0.36 -10.32 -15.00
N VAL A 115 -0.90 -9.16 -14.66
CA VAL A 115 -2.18 -9.07 -13.95
C VAL A 115 -3.31 -9.64 -14.82
N ALA A 116 -3.33 -9.32 -16.10
CA ALA A 116 -4.32 -9.84 -17.02
C ALA A 116 -4.23 -11.37 -17.13
N GLU A 117 -3.02 -11.92 -17.19
CA GLU A 117 -2.81 -13.37 -17.18
C GLU A 117 -3.34 -14.02 -15.92
N GLN A 118 -3.04 -13.41 -14.77
CA GLN A 118 -3.49 -13.92 -13.47
C GLN A 118 -5.02 -13.86 -13.36
N GLN A 119 -5.62 -12.79 -13.85
CA GLN A 119 -7.08 -12.67 -13.85
C GLN A 119 -7.73 -13.72 -14.74
N ALA A 120 -7.18 -13.94 -15.91
CA ALA A 120 -7.69 -14.99 -16.81
C ALA A 120 -7.56 -16.38 -16.18
N SER A 121 -6.40 -16.67 -15.59
CA SER A 121 -6.16 -17.92 -14.87
C SER A 121 -7.04 -18.03 -13.63
N GLY A 122 -7.18 -16.90 -12.91
CA GLY A 122 -8.01 -16.84 -11.71
C GLY A 122 -9.48 -17.07 -12.02
N ASP A 123 -9.97 -16.50 -13.11
CA ASP A 123 -11.35 -16.72 -13.54
C ASP A 123 -11.61 -18.18 -13.87
N GLN A 124 -10.67 -18.81 -14.57
CA GLN A 124 -10.76 -20.24 -14.86
C GLN A 124 -10.67 -21.07 -13.59
N GLY A 125 -9.74 -20.69 -12.71
CA GLY A 125 -9.57 -21.36 -11.43
C GLY A 125 -10.77 -21.19 -10.54
N SER A 126 -11.40 -20.02 -10.55
CA SER A 126 -12.60 -19.77 -9.75
C SER A 126 -13.76 -20.66 -10.19
N GLY A 127 -13.87 -20.93 -11.48
CA GLY A 127 -14.88 -21.81 -12.01
C GLY A 127 -14.69 -23.25 -11.57
N ASP A 128 -13.45 -23.64 -11.32
CA ASP A 128 -13.10 -25.01 -10.97
C ASP A 128 -13.09 -25.26 -9.47
N GLN A 129 -12.99 -24.20 -8.67
CA GLN A 129 -12.88 -24.35 -7.21
C GLN A 129 -14.24 -24.56 -6.58
N PRO A 130 -14.43 -25.67 -5.85
CA PRO A 130 -15.63 -25.81 -5.04
C PRO A 130 -15.58 -24.79 -3.91
N GLN A 131 -16.66 -24.15 -3.68
CA GLN A 131 -16.74 -23.13 -2.65
C GLN A 131 -17.24 -23.71 -1.35
#